data_4eb48298c0379277df727c61edf83c97
#
_entry.id   4eb48298c0379277df727c61edf83c97
#
_cell.length_a   1.000
_cell.length_b   1.000
_cell.length_c   1.000
_cell.angle_alpha   90.00
_cell.angle_beta   90.00
_cell.angle_gamma   90.00
#
_symmetry.space_group_name_H-M   'P 1'
#
loop_
_entity.id
_entity.type
_entity.pdbx_description
1 polymer ?
#
loop_
_entity_poly.entity_id
_entity_poly.type
_entity_poly.pdbx_seq_one_letter_code
_entity_poly.pdbx_strand_id
1 'polypeptide(L)'
;MAESESPAIVIDNGSGMCKAGIAGDDAPRAAFPSIVGRPKMPGIMVGMDQKECYVGEEAQAKRGVLNLKYPIEHGIVTDYDDMEKIWHHCFYNELRVTPEEHPCLLTEAPQNPKLNREKMTKTMFETFNVPSFYVAIQAVLSLYASGRTTGIVVDSGDGVTHTVPIYEGYALPHAILRIDLAGRDLTEYCMKLLYEIGLNFSSTAEREIIRDIKEKLCYVALDYEAELKAYKDSSQNDKSYELPDGNTITVQDQRFRCPELLFKPAFIGKEFPGIHELTFNSIMKCDVDVRKDLYNNIVLSGGTTMFPGIAERLSKEVSALAPSSMKIKVVAPPERRYSVWIGGSILSSLSTFQTMWITKAEYDESGPSIVHRKCF
;
A
#
# COMPACT_ATOMS: atom_id res chain seq x y z
N MET A 1 25.48 6.70 32.28
CA MET A 1 24.27 5.90 32.07
C MET A 1 23.82 6.31 30.68
N ALA A 2 23.85 5.41 29.70
CA ALA A 2 23.28 5.73 28.40
C ALA A 2 21.79 6.02 28.62
N GLU A 3 21.34 7.21 28.31
CA GLU A 3 19.90 7.49 28.19
C GLU A 3 19.35 6.43 27.25
N SER A 4 18.39 5.64 27.69
CA SER A 4 17.69 4.70 26.82
C SER A 4 16.93 5.56 25.83
N GLU A 5 17.47 5.73 24.63
CA GLU A 5 16.76 6.39 23.53
C GLU A 5 15.41 5.69 23.37
N SER A 6 14.34 6.48 23.40
CA SER A 6 12.99 5.96 23.18
C SER A 6 12.93 5.28 21.82
N PRO A 7 12.25 4.12 21.69
CA PRO A 7 12.18 3.41 20.41
C PRO A 7 11.51 4.28 19.34
N ALA A 8 11.97 4.15 18.10
CA ALA A 8 11.43 4.92 16.99
C ALA A 8 9.97 4.51 16.68
N ILE A 9 9.18 5.47 16.19
CA ILE A 9 7.85 5.23 15.64
C ILE A 9 7.96 5.05 14.14
N VAL A 10 7.30 4.04 13.61
CA VAL A 10 7.21 3.77 12.17
C VAL A 10 5.78 3.95 11.71
N ILE A 11 5.57 4.82 10.71
CA ILE A 11 4.26 5.06 10.10
C ILE A 11 4.36 4.81 8.60
N ASP A 12 3.62 3.81 8.12
CA ASP A 12 3.48 3.49 6.70
C ASP A 12 2.24 4.17 6.14
N ASN A 13 2.48 5.16 5.26
CA ASN A 13 1.46 6.00 4.65
C ASN A 13 0.89 5.35 3.39
N GLY A 14 -0.10 4.47 3.53
CA GLY A 14 -0.80 3.86 2.39
C GLY A 14 -2.02 4.67 1.94
N SER A 15 -2.34 4.63 0.63
CA SER A 15 -3.53 5.30 0.07
C SER A 15 -4.85 4.79 0.66
N GLY A 16 -4.91 3.52 1.03
CA GLY A 16 -6.11 2.92 1.62
C GLY A 16 -6.04 2.75 3.13
N MET A 17 -4.88 2.38 3.64
CA MET A 17 -4.64 2.06 5.06
C MET A 17 -3.35 2.69 5.56
N CYS A 18 -3.42 3.35 6.70
CA CYS A 18 -2.26 3.77 7.48
C CYS A 18 -1.90 2.66 8.47
N LYS A 19 -0.60 2.34 8.61
CA LYS A 19 -0.11 1.36 9.58
C LYS A 19 0.93 2.05 10.45
N ALA A 20 0.77 1.95 11.76
CA ALA A 20 1.64 2.61 12.72
C ALA A 20 2.05 1.66 13.84
N GLY A 21 3.25 1.83 14.36
CA GLY A 21 3.76 1.01 15.44
C GLY A 21 5.15 1.43 15.89
N ILE A 22 5.70 0.65 16.80
CA ILE A 22 7.00 0.88 17.43
C ILE A 22 8.07 0.02 16.76
N ALA A 23 9.21 0.61 16.44
CA ALA A 23 10.34 -0.11 15.87
C ALA A 23 10.80 -1.26 16.78
N GLY A 24 11.09 -2.41 16.18
CA GLY A 24 11.43 -3.65 16.88
C GLY A 24 10.24 -4.61 17.06
N ASP A 25 9.01 -4.15 16.85
CA ASP A 25 7.84 -5.04 16.82
C ASP A 25 7.76 -5.80 15.49
N ASP A 26 7.18 -7.00 15.51
CA ASP A 26 7.04 -7.88 14.33
C ASP A 26 5.86 -7.48 13.44
N ALA A 27 4.93 -6.67 13.96
CA ALA A 27 3.74 -6.20 13.24
C ALA A 27 3.33 -4.79 13.71
N PRO A 28 2.64 -4.01 12.88
CA PRO A 28 2.12 -2.71 13.28
C PRO A 28 1.10 -2.86 14.41
N ARG A 29 1.15 -1.96 15.39
CA ARG A 29 0.18 -1.93 16.51
C ARG A 29 -1.18 -1.40 16.07
N ALA A 30 -1.20 -0.52 15.08
CA ALA A 30 -2.40 0.06 14.52
C ALA A 30 -2.39 -0.05 12.99
N ALA A 31 -3.55 -0.41 12.41
CA ALA A 31 -3.79 -0.38 10.98
C ALA A 31 -5.24 0.08 10.78
N PHE A 32 -5.42 1.25 10.21
CA PHE A 32 -6.73 1.88 10.05
C PHE A 32 -6.84 2.58 8.68
N PRO A 33 -8.08 2.81 8.16
CA PRO A 33 -8.29 3.49 6.90
C PRO A 33 -7.69 4.90 6.87
N SER A 34 -6.98 5.24 5.79
CA SER A 34 -6.42 6.59 5.56
C SER A 34 -7.50 7.57 5.11
N ILE A 35 -8.52 7.78 5.95
CA ILE A 35 -9.67 8.63 5.67
C ILE A 35 -9.92 9.66 6.76
N VAL A 36 -10.41 10.82 6.31
CA VAL A 36 -10.86 11.91 7.15
C VAL A 36 -12.32 12.20 6.80
N GLY A 37 -13.19 12.14 7.79
CA GLY A 37 -14.63 12.36 7.64
C GLY A 37 -15.08 13.66 8.30
N ARG A 38 -15.87 14.48 7.57
CA ARG A 38 -16.52 15.68 8.11
C ARG A 38 -18.04 15.53 8.00
N PRO A 39 -18.82 16.02 9.00
CA PRO A 39 -20.27 15.99 8.94
C PRO A 39 -20.80 16.59 7.63
N LYS A 40 -21.75 15.90 6.99
CA LYS A 40 -22.43 16.42 5.79
C LYS A 40 -23.21 17.71 6.08
N MET A 41 -23.74 17.81 7.30
CA MET A 41 -24.50 18.96 7.76
C MET A 41 -23.98 19.41 9.13
N PRO A 42 -23.19 20.49 9.20
CA PRO A 42 -22.73 21.04 10.47
C PRO A 42 -23.92 21.53 11.32
N GLY A 43 -23.92 21.20 12.62
CA GLY A 43 -24.85 21.78 13.59
C GLY A 43 -26.23 21.12 13.73
N ILE A 44 -26.52 20.02 13.07
CA ILE A 44 -27.84 19.33 13.17
C ILE A 44 -28.00 18.53 14.48
N MET A 45 -26.92 18.11 15.09
CA MET A 45 -26.96 17.36 16.36
C MET A 45 -26.63 18.29 17.53
N VAL A 46 -27.58 19.11 17.93
CA VAL A 46 -27.49 19.94 19.15
C VAL A 46 -27.52 19.01 20.37
N GLY A 47 -26.45 19.00 21.16
CA GLY A 47 -26.38 18.27 22.43
C GLY A 47 -25.60 16.95 22.41
N MET A 48 -25.00 16.55 21.29
CA MET A 48 -23.98 15.50 21.23
C MET A 48 -22.60 16.13 21.02
N ASP A 49 -21.56 15.58 21.64
CA ASP A 49 -20.15 15.93 21.40
C ASP A 49 -19.78 15.58 19.95
N GLN A 50 -20.21 16.42 19.01
CA GLN A 50 -19.92 16.26 17.60
C GLN A 50 -18.53 16.80 17.32
N LYS A 51 -17.59 15.91 16.96
CA LYS A 51 -16.26 16.32 16.51
C LYS A 51 -16.39 17.00 15.14
N GLU A 52 -15.56 18.00 14.90
CA GLU A 52 -15.45 18.64 13.58
C GLU A 52 -14.91 17.69 12.52
N CYS A 53 -14.12 16.69 12.96
CA CYS A 53 -13.44 15.75 12.11
C CYS A 53 -13.32 14.38 12.78
N TYR A 54 -13.50 13.34 11.97
CA TYR A 54 -13.35 11.94 12.33
C TYR A 54 -12.26 11.32 11.49
N VAL A 55 -11.45 10.40 12.05
CA VAL A 55 -10.32 9.78 11.35
C VAL A 55 -10.44 8.25 11.44
N GLY A 56 -9.98 7.56 10.39
CA GLY A 56 -9.82 6.11 10.40
C GLY A 56 -11.13 5.33 10.57
N GLU A 57 -11.13 4.35 11.46
CA GLU A 57 -12.29 3.46 11.71
C GLU A 57 -13.51 4.23 12.21
N GLU A 58 -13.34 5.28 13.01
CA GLU A 58 -14.46 6.10 13.47
C GLU A 58 -15.16 6.81 12.30
N ALA A 59 -14.38 7.34 11.34
CA ALA A 59 -14.90 7.93 10.12
C ALA A 59 -15.63 6.88 9.25
N GLN A 60 -15.05 5.70 9.13
CA GLN A 60 -15.62 4.60 8.38
C GLN A 60 -16.94 4.10 8.99
N ALA A 61 -17.02 3.99 10.31
CA ALA A 61 -18.24 3.57 11.00
C ALA A 61 -19.39 4.57 10.81
N LYS A 62 -19.08 5.87 10.71
CA LYS A 62 -20.04 6.97 10.53
C LYS A 62 -20.20 7.42 9.07
N ARG A 63 -19.74 6.64 8.09
CA ARG A 63 -19.71 7.02 6.65
C ARG A 63 -21.05 7.48 6.08
N GLY A 64 -22.15 7.00 6.62
CA GLY A 64 -23.50 7.38 6.17
C GLY A 64 -23.83 8.88 6.36
N VAL A 65 -23.27 9.50 7.39
CA VAL A 65 -23.52 10.89 7.79
C VAL A 65 -22.31 11.82 7.56
N LEU A 66 -21.17 11.27 7.13
CA LEU A 66 -19.94 12.01 6.88
C LEU A 66 -19.63 12.12 5.38
N ASN A 67 -18.98 13.22 5.00
CA ASN A 67 -18.23 13.34 3.77
C ASN A 67 -16.83 12.78 4.01
N LEU A 68 -16.50 11.66 3.37
CA LEU A 68 -15.19 11.02 3.49
C LEU A 68 -14.23 11.57 2.45
N LYS A 69 -13.01 11.85 2.87
CA LYS A 69 -11.91 12.28 2.02
C LYS A 69 -10.68 11.42 2.26
N TYR A 70 -9.99 11.08 1.18
CA TYR A 70 -8.73 10.36 1.21
C TYR A 70 -7.60 11.35 0.94
N PRO A 71 -6.73 11.67 1.92
CA PRO A 71 -5.67 12.66 1.73
C PRO A 71 -4.49 12.13 0.92
N ILE A 72 -4.48 10.81 0.62
CA ILE A 72 -3.47 10.17 -0.22
C ILE A 72 -4.15 9.62 -1.47
N GLU A 73 -3.77 10.14 -2.63
CA GLU A 73 -4.24 9.68 -3.93
C GLU A 73 -3.09 9.06 -4.71
N HIS A 74 -3.27 7.83 -5.19
CA HIS A 74 -2.24 7.11 -5.95
C HIS A 74 -0.85 7.12 -5.29
N GLY A 75 -0.80 6.96 -3.96
CA GLY A 75 0.43 6.93 -3.18
C GLY A 75 1.04 8.30 -2.84
N ILE A 76 0.44 9.39 -3.29
CA ILE A 76 0.94 10.76 -3.09
C ILE A 76 0.01 11.52 -2.15
N VAL A 77 0.57 12.20 -1.15
CA VAL A 77 -0.21 13.08 -0.27
C VAL A 77 -0.65 14.32 -1.05
N THR A 78 -1.96 14.49 -1.19
CA THR A 78 -2.59 15.62 -1.90
C THR A 78 -3.14 16.68 -0.95
N ASP A 79 -3.49 16.30 0.27
CA ASP A 79 -4.00 17.19 1.31
C ASP A 79 -3.19 17.00 2.60
N TYR A 80 -2.34 17.99 2.91
CA TYR A 80 -1.48 17.95 4.10
C TYR A 80 -2.22 18.31 5.39
N ASP A 81 -3.28 19.12 5.34
CA ASP A 81 -4.07 19.46 6.52
C ASP A 81 -4.83 18.22 7.03
N ASP A 82 -5.35 17.42 6.11
CA ASP A 82 -5.98 16.14 6.46
C ASP A 82 -4.96 15.07 6.82
N MET A 83 -3.79 15.08 6.19
CA MET A 83 -2.73 14.13 6.53
C MET A 83 -2.16 14.38 7.93
N GLU A 84 -2.04 15.64 8.36
CA GLU A 84 -1.65 16.01 9.72
C GLU A 84 -2.63 15.43 10.76
N LYS A 85 -3.94 15.41 10.46
CA LYS A 85 -4.94 14.78 11.34
C LYS A 85 -4.76 13.26 11.43
N ILE A 86 -4.38 12.61 10.33
CA ILE A 86 -4.06 11.18 10.35
C ILE A 86 -2.83 10.91 11.21
N TRP A 87 -1.75 11.69 11.07
CA TRP A 87 -0.55 11.53 11.91
C TRP A 87 -0.84 11.84 13.37
N HIS A 88 -1.62 12.89 13.66
CA HIS A 88 -2.08 13.17 15.01
C HIS A 88 -2.85 11.99 15.61
N HIS A 89 -3.76 11.39 14.82
CA HIS A 89 -4.50 10.20 15.23
C HIS A 89 -3.55 9.02 15.52
N CYS A 90 -2.53 8.81 14.67
CA CYS A 90 -1.50 7.78 14.90
C CYS A 90 -0.82 7.95 16.25
N PHE A 91 -0.30 9.14 16.56
CA PHE A 91 0.47 9.37 17.78
C PHE A 91 -0.40 9.32 19.02
N TYR A 92 -1.47 10.10 19.05
CA TYR A 92 -2.23 10.36 20.30
C TYR A 92 -3.38 9.38 20.54
N ASN A 93 -4.03 8.87 19.50
CA ASN A 93 -5.19 7.98 19.67
C ASN A 93 -4.80 6.51 19.58
N GLU A 94 -4.02 6.14 18.58
CA GLU A 94 -3.67 4.74 18.32
C GLU A 94 -2.48 4.27 19.15
N LEU A 95 -1.33 4.96 19.03
CA LEU A 95 -0.10 4.56 19.73
C LEU A 95 -0.03 5.11 21.16
N ARG A 96 -0.71 6.22 21.42
CA ARG A 96 -0.74 6.92 22.71
C ARG A 96 0.65 7.27 23.21
N VAL A 97 1.45 7.87 22.34
CA VAL A 97 2.82 8.30 22.59
C VAL A 97 2.95 9.81 22.39
N THR A 98 3.97 10.39 23.01
CA THR A 98 4.36 11.79 22.81
C THR A 98 5.38 11.86 21.68
N PRO A 99 5.07 12.48 20.52
CA PRO A 99 5.98 12.50 19.37
C PRO A 99 7.36 13.08 19.68
N GLU A 100 7.43 14.05 20.60
CA GLU A 100 8.66 14.75 21.01
C GLU A 100 9.71 13.82 21.66
N GLU A 101 9.29 12.63 22.09
CA GLU A 101 10.15 11.66 22.77
C GLU A 101 10.67 10.55 21.85
N HIS A 102 10.17 10.48 20.60
CA HIS A 102 10.41 9.36 19.69
C HIS A 102 10.93 9.80 18.33
N PRO A 103 12.05 9.25 17.83
CA PRO A 103 12.38 9.32 16.42
C PRO A 103 11.23 8.80 15.55
N CYS A 104 10.99 9.41 14.40
CA CYS A 104 9.87 9.03 13.52
C CYS A 104 10.37 8.68 12.12
N LEU A 105 10.02 7.48 11.64
CA LEU A 105 10.20 7.06 10.25
C LEU A 105 8.86 7.06 9.54
N LEU A 106 8.76 7.85 8.47
CA LEU A 106 7.64 7.80 7.54
C LEU A 106 8.03 7.06 6.26
N THR A 107 7.04 6.45 5.63
CA THR A 107 7.22 5.85 4.31
C THR A 107 6.68 6.76 3.22
N GLU A 108 7.26 6.64 2.02
CA GLU A 108 6.80 7.33 0.84
C GLU A 108 6.75 6.39 -0.38
N ALA A 109 5.88 6.71 -1.33
CA ALA A 109 5.85 6.03 -2.62
C ALA A 109 7.11 6.36 -3.44
N PRO A 110 7.59 5.45 -4.29
CA PRO A 110 8.64 5.76 -5.25
C PRO A 110 8.27 6.97 -6.11
N GLN A 111 9.26 7.79 -6.47
CA GLN A 111 9.08 9.01 -7.26
C GLN A 111 8.16 10.07 -6.61
N ASN A 112 8.06 10.07 -5.28
CA ASN A 112 7.35 11.13 -4.57
C ASN A 112 7.96 12.50 -4.88
N PRO A 113 7.16 13.54 -5.19
CA PRO A 113 7.66 14.88 -5.49
C PRO A 113 8.53 15.45 -4.36
N LYS A 114 9.64 16.11 -4.74
CA LYS A 114 10.58 16.69 -3.76
C LYS A 114 9.91 17.63 -2.76
N LEU A 115 8.97 18.45 -3.21
CA LEU A 115 8.21 19.36 -2.34
C LEU A 115 7.36 18.61 -1.32
N ASN A 116 6.85 17.43 -1.66
CA ASN A 116 6.08 16.62 -0.71
C ASN A 116 6.98 16.05 0.38
N ARG A 117 8.19 15.59 0.02
CA ARG A 117 9.18 15.14 1.01
C ARG A 117 9.55 16.27 1.99
N GLU A 118 9.74 17.50 1.48
CA GLU A 118 10.02 18.67 2.31
C GLU A 118 8.84 19.01 3.23
N LYS A 119 7.60 18.94 2.73
CA LYS A 119 6.40 19.18 3.55
C LYS A 119 6.26 18.13 4.66
N MET A 120 6.47 16.85 4.36
CA MET A 120 6.47 15.79 5.38
C MET A 120 7.50 16.07 6.47
N THR A 121 8.72 16.41 6.06
CA THR A 121 9.83 16.75 6.98
C THR A 121 9.48 17.95 7.85
N LYS A 122 8.95 19.00 7.23
CA LYS A 122 8.51 20.22 7.92
C LYS A 122 7.44 19.91 8.97
N THR A 123 6.39 19.18 8.59
CA THR A 123 5.29 18.84 9.50
C THR A 123 5.80 18.05 10.70
N MET A 124 6.69 17.08 10.50
CA MET A 124 7.23 16.28 11.61
C MET A 124 8.06 17.10 12.58
N PHE A 125 8.92 18.01 12.10
CA PHE A 125 9.76 18.82 12.96
C PHE A 125 9.04 20.03 13.56
N GLU A 126 8.13 20.69 12.83
CA GLU A 126 7.51 21.96 13.29
C GLU A 126 6.16 21.73 13.98
N THR A 127 5.36 20.75 13.56
CA THR A 127 4.06 20.46 14.18
C THR A 127 4.17 19.42 15.30
N PHE A 128 4.88 18.32 15.03
CA PHE A 128 4.99 17.21 15.99
C PHE A 128 6.25 17.27 16.85
N ASN A 129 7.19 18.17 16.57
CA ASN A 129 8.45 18.37 17.31
C ASN A 129 9.27 17.08 17.52
N VAL A 130 9.26 16.16 16.55
CA VAL A 130 10.03 14.91 16.69
C VAL A 130 11.53 15.20 16.83
N PRO A 131 12.27 14.42 17.65
CA PRO A 131 13.70 14.66 17.88
C PRO A 131 14.55 14.30 16.67
N SER A 132 14.08 13.31 15.88
CA SER A 132 14.76 12.83 14.68
C SER A 132 13.73 12.29 13.68
N PHE A 133 14.05 12.40 12.38
CA PHE A 133 13.11 12.03 11.31
C PHE A 133 13.84 11.33 10.16
N TYR A 134 13.15 10.42 9.49
CA TYR A 134 13.61 9.80 8.26
C TYR A 134 12.45 9.46 7.33
N VAL A 135 12.67 9.56 6.02
CA VAL A 135 11.71 9.13 4.99
C VAL A 135 12.31 7.97 4.21
N ALA A 136 11.60 6.87 4.13
CA ALA A 136 12.03 5.66 3.44
C ALA A 136 11.08 5.26 2.31
N ILE A 137 11.63 4.77 1.20
CA ILE A 137 10.87 4.29 0.06
C ILE A 137 10.21 2.95 0.41
N GLN A 138 8.90 2.86 0.24
CA GLN A 138 8.07 1.68 0.60
C GLN A 138 8.61 0.38 0.01
N ALA A 139 8.97 0.37 -1.26
CA ALA A 139 9.47 -0.83 -1.93
C ALA A 139 10.82 -1.31 -1.36
N VAL A 140 11.72 -0.40 -1.00
CA VAL A 140 13.01 -0.75 -0.38
C VAL A 140 12.78 -1.44 0.96
N LEU A 141 11.87 -0.91 1.76
CA LEU A 141 11.50 -1.51 3.05
C LEU A 141 10.90 -2.90 2.88
N SER A 142 10.03 -3.09 1.90
CA SER A 142 9.45 -4.41 1.59
C SER A 142 10.51 -5.44 1.21
N LEU A 143 11.54 -5.03 0.48
CA LEU A 143 12.65 -5.89 0.11
C LEU A 143 13.45 -6.29 1.37
N TYR A 144 13.74 -5.34 2.25
CA TYR A 144 14.41 -5.60 3.52
C TYR A 144 13.63 -6.57 4.41
N ALA A 145 12.30 -6.41 4.48
CA ALA A 145 11.44 -7.33 5.21
C ALA A 145 11.55 -8.77 4.69
N SER A 146 11.83 -8.95 3.39
CA SER A 146 12.06 -10.27 2.78
C SER A 146 13.47 -10.83 3.01
N GLY A 147 14.33 -10.13 3.74
CA GLY A 147 15.73 -10.51 4.00
C GLY A 147 16.65 -10.37 2.78
N ARG A 148 16.32 -9.46 1.86
CA ARG A 148 17.08 -9.22 0.62
C ARG A 148 17.53 -7.78 0.50
N THR A 149 18.63 -7.58 -0.22
CA THR A 149 19.14 -6.24 -0.60
C THR A 149 19.11 -6.03 -2.10
N THR A 150 18.92 -7.10 -2.88
CA THR A 150 18.81 -7.04 -4.35
C THR A 150 17.58 -7.80 -4.80
N GLY A 151 16.80 -7.21 -5.69
CA GLY A 151 15.58 -7.77 -6.26
C GLY A 151 14.69 -6.71 -6.90
N ILE A 152 13.60 -7.14 -7.51
CA ILE A 152 12.56 -6.24 -7.98
C ILE A 152 11.30 -6.43 -7.15
N VAL A 153 10.79 -5.33 -6.58
CA VAL A 153 9.55 -5.32 -5.81
C VAL A 153 8.41 -4.95 -6.73
N VAL A 154 7.37 -5.78 -6.72
CA VAL A 154 6.07 -5.49 -7.32
C VAL A 154 5.14 -5.12 -6.17
N ASP A 155 4.98 -3.83 -5.93
CA ASP A 155 4.15 -3.30 -4.85
C ASP A 155 2.82 -2.82 -5.40
N SER A 156 1.74 -3.46 -4.99
CA SER A 156 0.38 -3.10 -5.38
C SER A 156 -0.48 -2.89 -4.15
N GLY A 157 -0.81 -1.63 -3.92
CA GLY A 157 -1.62 -1.17 -2.80
C GLY A 157 -3.08 -0.97 -3.16
N ASP A 158 -3.72 -0.01 -2.51
CA ASP A 158 -5.10 0.40 -2.82
C ASP A 158 -5.15 1.38 -4.00
N GLY A 159 -4.22 2.32 -4.10
CA GLY A 159 -4.27 3.43 -5.05
C GLY A 159 -3.31 3.32 -6.25
N VAL A 160 -2.24 2.54 -6.16
CA VAL A 160 -1.17 2.53 -7.16
C VAL A 160 -0.42 1.21 -7.16
N THR A 161 0.13 0.85 -8.31
CA THR A 161 1.06 -0.28 -8.48
C THR A 161 2.39 0.21 -9.02
N HIS A 162 3.47 -0.20 -8.38
CA HIS A 162 4.84 0.10 -8.78
C HIS A 162 5.65 -1.17 -9.00
N THR A 163 6.59 -1.10 -9.93
CA THR A 163 7.70 -2.06 -10.00
C THR A 163 9.00 -1.31 -9.76
N VAL A 164 9.71 -1.72 -8.72
CA VAL A 164 10.90 -1.02 -8.23
C VAL A 164 12.07 -1.99 -8.21
N PRO A 165 13.00 -1.91 -9.17
CA PRO A 165 14.24 -2.66 -9.12
C PRO A 165 15.19 -2.02 -8.11
N ILE A 166 15.79 -2.87 -7.28
CA ILE A 166 16.68 -2.48 -6.18
C ILE A 166 17.94 -3.32 -6.29
N TYR A 167 19.09 -2.68 -6.24
CA TYR A 167 20.39 -3.32 -6.27
C TYR A 167 21.24 -2.86 -5.08
N GLU A 168 21.70 -3.82 -4.26
CA GLU A 168 22.48 -3.56 -3.04
C GLU A 168 21.84 -2.51 -2.10
N GLY A 169 20.50 -2.53 -2.00
CA GLY A 169 19.73 -1.61 -1.16
C GLY A 169 19.35 -0.28 -1.82
N TYR A 170 19.83 -0.01 -3.03
CA TYR A 170 19.53 1.23 -3.76
C TYR A 170 18.48 0.97 -4.84
N ALA A 171 17.38 1.71 -4.80
CA ALA A 171 16.42 1.71 -5.90
C ALA A 171 17.06 2.30 -7.18
N LEU A 172 16.71 1.75 -8.35
CA LEU A 172 17.18 2.21 -9.65
C LEU A 172 16.12 3.13 -10.29
N PRO A 173 16.22 4.46 -10.13
CA PRO A 173 15.11 5.38 -10.40
C PRO A 173 14.66 5.37 -11.87
N HIS A 174 15.62 5.20 -12.81
CA HIS A 174 15.37 5.18 -14.26
C HIS A 174 14.56 3.97 -14.72
N ALA A 175 14.52 2.92 -13.91
CA ALA A 175 13.84 1.67 -14.21
C ALA A 175 12.57 1.45 -13.37
N ILE A 176 12.23 2.38 -12.46
CA ILE A 176 10.96 2.35 -11.74
C ILE A 176 9.83 2.61 -12.72
N LEU A 177 8.82 1.73 -12.71
CA LEU A 177 7.60 1.90 -13.47
C LEU A 177 6.39 1.98 -12.53
N ARG A 178 5.41 2.76 -12.93
CA ARG A 178 4.19 3.02 -12.19
C ARG A 178 2.97 2.90 -13.09
N ILE A 179 1.90 2.32 -12.56
CA ILE A 179 0.56 2.39 -13.14
C ILE A 179 -0.45 2.79 -12.07
N ASP A 180 -1.38 3.65 -12.43
CA ASP A 180 -2.50 4.05 -11.58
C ASP A 180 -3.66 3.06 -11.76
N LEU A 181 -3.40 1.81 -11.35
CA LEU A 181 -4.32 0.69 -11.32
C LEU A 181 -3.97 -0.17 -10.11
N ALA A 182 -4.91 -0.32 -9.18
CA ALA A 182 -4.67 -1.03 -7.92
C ALA A 182 -5.99 -1.48 -7.26
N GLY A 183 -5.98 -1.74 -5.96
CA GLY A 183 -7.10 -2.33 -5.23
C GLY A 183 -8.42 -1.57 -5.36
N ARG A 184 -8.39 -0.25 -5.46
CA ARG A 184 -9.58 0.60 -5.65
C ARG A 184 -10.24 0.37 -7.01
N ASP A 185 -9.44 0.30 -8.07
CA ASP A 185 -9.94 0.00 -9.43
C ASP A 185 -10.52 -1.42 -9.51
N LEU A 186 -9.89 -2.38 -8.83
CA LEU A 186 -10.40 -3.75 -8.73
C LEU A 186 -11.75 -3.80 -8.01
N THR A 187 -11.94 -3.00 -6.96
CA THR A 187 -13.23 -2.91 -6.27
C THR A 187 -14.31 -2.34 -7.19
N GLU A 188 -14.01 -1.30 -7.95
CA GLU A 188 -14.93 -0.70 -8.93
C GLU A 188 -15.25 -1.68 -10.06
N TYR A 189 -14.27 -2.41 -10.53
CA TYR A 189 -14.49 -3.44 -11.56
C TYR A 189 -15.32 -4.61 -11.00
N CYS A 190 -15.09 -5.02 -9.76
CA CYS A 190 -15.91 -6.03 -9.10
C CYS A 190 -17.38 -5.59 -8.98
N MET A 191 -17.62 -4.32 -8.66
CA MET A 191 -18.99 -3.76 -8.66
C MET A 191 -19.67 -3.90 -10.04
N LYS A 192 -18.95 -3.60 -11.13
CA LYS A 192 -19.46 -3.77 -12.50
C LYS A 192 -19.77 -5.23 -12.81
N LEU A 193 -18.89 -6.15 -12.44
CA LEU A 193 -19.11 -7.58 -12.64
C LEU A 193 -20.32 -8.11 -11.87
N LEU A 194 -20.53 -7.65 -10.64
CA LEU A 194 -21.69 -8.03 -9.82
C LEU A 194 -22.99 -7.41 -10.37
N TYR A 195 -22.91 -6.21 -10.97
CA TYR A 195 -24.05 -5.60 -11.64
C TYR A 195 -24.50 -6.44 -12.85
N GLU A 196 -23.60 -7.11 -13.58
CA GLU A 196 -23.92 -8.00 -14.71
C GLU A 196 -24.87 -9.15 -14.30
N ILE A 197 -24.82 -9.59 -13.03
CA ILE A 197 -25.67 -10.64 -12.48
C ILE A 197 -26.87 -10.11 -11.67
N GLY A 198 -27.17 -8.80 -11.83
CA GLY A 198 -28.34 -8.17 -11.22
C GLY A 198 -28.13 -7.68 -9.77
N LEU A 199 -26.91 -7.71 -9.24
CA LEU A 199 -26.58 -7.19 -7.93
C LEU A 199 -26.13 -5.73 -8.05
N ASN A 200 -27.00 -4.80 -7.66
CA ASN A 200 -26.73 -3.37 -7.74
C ASN A 200 -26.25 -2.81 -6.39
N PHE A 201 -25.00 -2.39 -6.34
CA PHE A 201 -24.37 -1.72 -5.22
C PHE A 201 -23.95 -0.32 -5.65
N SER A 202 -24.57 0.73 -5.13
CA SER A 202 -24.36 2.12 -5.62
C SER A 202 -23.83 3.08 -4.55
N SER A 203 -24.00 2.75 -3.27
CA SER A 203 -23.59 3.60 -2.17
C SER A 203 -22.14 3.38 -1.75
N THR A 204 -21.54 4.39 -1.09
CA THR A 204 -20.19 4.27 -0.51
C THR A 204 -20.11 3.19 0.56
N ALA A 205 -21.22 2.95 1.28
CA ALA A 205 -21.31 1.88 2.26
C ALA A 205 -21.27 0.48 1.62
N GLU A 206 -21.98 0.32 0.52
CA GLU A 206 -21.99 -0.92 -0.26
C GLU A 206 -20.65 -1.21 -0.95
N ARG A 207 -19.91 -0.16 -1.32
CA ARG A 207 -18.54 -0.30 -1.85
C ARG A 207 -17.62 -1.04 -0.88
N GLU A 208 -17.76 -0.81 0.42
CA GLU A 208 -16.98 -1.53 1.43
C GLU A 208 -17.34 -3.02 1.50
N ILE A 209 -18.63 -3.36 1.27
CA ILE A 209 -19.06 -4.76 1.15
C ILE A 209 -18.38 -5.42 -0.06
N ILE A 210 -18.35 -4.75 -1.20
CA ILE A 210 -17.69 -5.27 -2.41
C ILE A 210 -16.18 -5.43 -2.19
N ARG A 211 -15.55 -4.51 -1.47
CA ARG A 211 -14.14 -4.65 -1.09
C ARG A 211 -13.92 -5.91 -0.26
N ASP A 212 -14.77 -6.18 0.71
CA ASP A 212 -14.68 -7.39 1.54
C ASP A 212 -14.90 -8.66 0.72
N ILE A 213 -15.90 -8.67 -0.18
CA ILE A 213 -16.14 -9.77 -1.13
C ILE A 213 -14.89 -10.03 -1.98
N LYS A 214 -14.33 -8.98 -2.56
CA LYS A 214 -13.10 -9.04 -3.36
C LYS A 214 -11.95 -9.65 -2.57
N GLU A 215 -11.70 -9.18 -1.36
CA GLU A 215 -10.59 -9.62 -0.52
C GLU A 215 -10.75 -11.07 -0.03
N LYS A 216 -11.98 -11.50 0.25
CA LYS A 216 -12.26 -12.84 0.79
C LYS A 216 -12.45 -13.93 -0.26
N LEU A 217 -13.05 -13.58 -1.40
CA LEU A 217 -13.54 -14.59 -2.35
C LEU A 217 -12.79 -14.62 -3.68
N CYS A 218 -12.11 -13.53 -4.08
CA CYS A 218 -11.43 -13.49 -5.36
C CYS A 218 -10.07 -14.22 -5.33
N TYR A 219 -9.66 -14.74 -6.48
CA TYR A 219 -8.39 -15.41 -6.70
C TYR A 219 -7.92 -15.18 -8.14
N VAL A 220 -6.63 -15.33 -8.39
CA VAL A 220 -6.03 -15.21 -9.72
C VAL A 220 -6.01 -16.58 -10.39
N ALA A 221 -6.62 -16.69 -11.55
CA ALA A 221 -6.56 -17.91 -12.36
C ALA A 221 -5.15 -18.09 -12.93
N LEU A 222 -4.62 -19.32 -12.90
CA LEU A 222 -3.33 -19.64 -13.52
C LEU A 222 -3.41 -19.53 -15.05
N ASP A 223 -4.55 -19.87 -15.63
CA ASP A 223 -4.89 -19.71 -17.04
C ASP A 223 -6.33 -19.21 -17.15
N TYR A 224 -6.47 -17.95 -17.49
CA TYR A 224 -7.78 -17.27 -17.51
C TYR A 224 -8.76 -17.88 -18.52
N GLU A 225 -8.29 -18.17 -19.72
CA GLU A 225 -9.17 -18.71 -20.79
C GLU A 225 -9.61 -20.15 -20.47
N ALA A 226 -8.69 -20.96 -19.92
CA ALA A 226 -9.01 -22.31 -19.47
C ALA A 226 -10.02 -22.30 -18.31
N GLU A 227 -9.82 -21.42 -17.33
CA GLU A 227 -10.72 -21.25 -16.18
C GLU A 227 -12.12 -20.80 -16.62
N LEU A 228 -12.19 -19.82 -17.54
CA LEU A 228 -13.45 -19.30 -18.08
C LEU A 228 -14.21 -20.39 -18.86
N LYS A 229 -13.50 -21.26 -19.60
CA LYS A 229 -14.09 -22.39 -20.30
C LYS A 229 -14.60 -23.45 -19.31
N ALA A 230 -13.78 -23.81 -18.32
CA ALA A 230 -14.17 -24.78 -17.30
C ALA A 230 -15.38 -24.31 -16.49
N TYR A 231 -15.49 -23.01 -16.21
CA TYR A 231 -16.63 -22.43 -15.52
C TYR A 231 -17.95 -22.61 -16.30
N LYS A 232 -17.94 -22.49 -17.62
CA LYS A 232 -19.14 -22.70 -18.45
C LYS A 232 -19.70 -24.13 -18.37
N ASP A 233 -18.82 -25.10 -18.07
CA ASP A 233 -19.17 -26.50 -17.99
C ASP A 233 -19.53 -26.94 -16.55
N SER A 234 -19.17 -26.15 -15.52
CA SER A 234 -19.36 -26.51 -14.11
C SER A 234 -19.36 -25.29 -13.18
N SER A 235 -20.36 -25.21 -12.31
CA SER A 235 -20.47 -24.18 -11.25
C SER A 235 -19.80 -24.56 -9.93
N GLN A 236 -18.83 -25.47 -9.94
CA GLN A 236 -18.17 -25.97 -8.71
C GLN A 236 -17.41 -24.89 -7.92
N ASN A 237 -17.04 -23.79 -8.57
CA ASN A 237 -16.26 -22.70 -7.97
C ASN A 237 -17.12 -21.58 -7.37
N ASP A 238 -18.43 -21.72 -7.37
CA ASP A 238 -19.35 -20.73 -6.79
C ASP A 238 -19.14 -20.63 -5.27
N LYS A 239 -19.15 -19.41 -4.74
CA LYS A 239 -19.05 -19.14 -3.30
C LYS A 239 -20.16 -18.22 -2.85
N SER A 240 -20.75 -18.58 -1.71
CA SER A 240 -21.75 -17.76 -1.06
C SER A 240 -21.10 -16.72 -0.15
N TYR A 241 -21.71 -15.55 -0.10
CA TYR A 241 -21.33 -14.47 0.81
C TYR A 241 -22.59 -13.95 1.50
N GLU A 242 -22.55 -13.86 2.83
CA GLU A 242 -23.63 -13.30 3.63
C GLU A 242 -23.46 -11.78 3.73
N LEU A 243 -24.48 -11.06 3.29
CA LEU A 243 -24.54 -9.60 3.39
C LEU A 243 -24.89 -9.16 4.83
N PRO A 244 -24.58 -7.91 5.20
CA PRO A 244 -24.90 -7.39 6.54
C PRO A 244 -26.39 -7.41 6.93
N ASP A 245 -27.28 -7.50 5.95
CA ASP A 245 -28.74 -7.63 6.13
C ASP A 245 -29.21 -9.09 6.31
N GLY A 246 -28.27 -10.06 6.30
CA GLY A 246 -28.55 -11.50 6.43
C GLY A 246 -28.91 -12.19 5.11
N ASN A 247 -29.03 -11.45 4.01
CA ASN A 247 -29.23 -12.07 2.70
C ASN A 247 -27.92 -12.70 2.20
N THR A 248 -28.04 -13.82 1.48
CA THR A 248 -26.88 -14.50 0.90
C THR A 248 -26.85 -14.30 -0.61
N ILE A 249 -25.72 -13.87 -1.12
CA ILE A 249 -25.43 -13.76 -2.54
C ILE A 249 -24.45 -14.85 -2.98
N THR A 250 -24.52 -15.25 -4.25
CA THR A 250 -23.55 -16.19 -4.83
C THR A 250 -22.65 -15.45 -5.79
N VAL A 251 -21.34 -15.53 -5.53
CA VAL A 251 -20.29 -14.97 -6.40
C VAL A 251 -19.70 -16.11 -7.21
N GLN A 252 -19.65 -15.91 -8.50
CA GLN A 252 -19.38 -16.93 -9.52
C GLN A 252 -18.05 -16.67 -10.20
N ASP A 253 -18.05 -16.55 -11.53
CA ASP A 253 -16.87 -16.25 -12.34
C ASP A 253 -16.24 -14.88 -12.03
N GLN A 254 -17.01 -13.97 -11.40
CA GLN A 254 -16.50 -12.68 -10.92
C GLN A 254 -15.29 -12.86 -9.98
N ARG A 255 -15.19 -13.99 -9.29
CA ARG A 255 -14.09 -14.30 -8.36
C ARG A 255 -12.71 -14.28 -9.03
N PHE A 256 -12.59 -14.78 -10.26
CA PHE A 256 -11.31 -14.77 -10.99
C PHE A 256 -11.28 -13.71 -12.11
N ARG A 257 -12.43 -13.23 -12.60
CA ARG A 257 -12.48 -12.12 -13.54
C ARG A 257 -12.03 -10.80 -12.94
N CYS A 258 -12.36 -10.55 -11.68
CA CYS A 258 -11.99 -9.32 -10.99
C CYS A 258 -10.46 -9.11 -10.92
N PRO A 259 -9.65 -9.99 -10.35
CA PRO A 259 -8.20 -9.78 -10.28
C PRO A 259 -7.46 -9.97 -11.61
N GLU A 260 -8.09 -10.54 -12.65
CA GLU A 260 -7.53 -10.60 -14.00
C GLU A 260 -7.22 -9.20 -14.55
N LEU A 261 -7.91 -8.17 -14.05
CA LEU A 261 -7.65 -6.78 -14.38
C LEU A 261 -6.18 -6.36 -14.16
N LEU A 262 -5.49 -6.96 -13.20
CA LEU A 262 -4.05 -6.72 -12.96
C LEU A 262 -3.19 -7.16 -14.15
N PHE A 263 -3.62 -8.19 -14.87
CA PHE A 263 -2.91 -8.74 -16.03
C PHE A 263 -3.42 -8.19 -17.36
N LYS A 264 -4.70 -7.79 -17.42
CA LYS A 264 -5.39 -7.28 -18.62
C LYS A 264 -6.15 -5.98 -18.31
N PRO A 265 -5.47 -4.83 -18.14
CA PRO A 265 -6.13 -3.55 -17.84
C PRO A 265 -7.11 -3.07 -18.94
N ALA A 266 -7.00 -3.61 -20.14
CA ALA A 266 -7.92 -3.33 -21.24
C ALA A 266 -9.39 -3.66 -20.92
N PHE A 267 -9.69 -4.51 -19.92
CA PHE A 267 -11.06 -4.80 -19.50
C PHE A 267 -11.83 -3.57 -18.98
N ILE A 268 -11.12 -2.54 -18.55
CA ILE A 268 -11.71 -1.25 -18.16
C ILE A 268 -11.34 -0.12 -19.12
N GLY A 269 -10.89 -0.46 -20.34
CA GLY A 269 -10.53 0.52 -21.36
C GLY A 269 -9.23 1.29 -21.08
N LYS A 270 -8.36 0.78 -20.21
CA LYS A 270 -7.05 1.39 -19.94
C LYS A 270 -5.96 0.69 -20.75
N GLU A 271 -5.11 1.48 -21.42
CA GLU A 271 -3.99 1.01 -22.24
C GLU A 271 -2.69 0.85 -21.42
N PHE A 272 -2.82 0.40 -20.18
CA PHE A 272 -1.66 0.10 -19.35
C PHE A 272 -1.16 -1.31 -19.63
N PRO A 273 0.15 -1.57 -19.46
CA PRO A 273 0.66 -2.94 -19.43
C PRO A 273 0.13 -3.68 -18.21
N GLY A 274 -0.05 -4.99 -18.32
CA GLY A 274 -0.31 -5.85 -17.15
C GLY A 274 0.89 -5.87 -16.19
N ILE A 275 0.68 -6.27 -14.93
CA ILE A 275 1.75 -6.28 -13.92
C ILE A 275 2.95 -7.17 -14.31
N HIS A 276 2.73 -8.21 -15.09
CA HIS A 276 3.78 -9.07 -15.64
C HIS A 276 4.64 -8.35 -16.69
N GLU A 277 4.00 -7.63 -17.61
CA GLU A 277 4.68 -6.81 -18.62
C GLU A 277 5.41 -5.64 -17.94
N LEU A 278 4.79 -5.02 -16.94
CA LEU A 278 5.39 -3.94 -16.16
C LEU A 278 6.66 -4.42 -15.48
N THR A 279 6.62 -5.62 -14.87
CA THR A 279 7.79 -6.24 -14.21
C THR A 279 8.89 -6.53 -15.22
N PHE A 280 8.56 -7.15 -16.34
CA PHE A 280 9.51 -7.42 -17.41
C PHE A 280 10.15 -6.13 -17.96
N ASN A 281 9.34 -5.13 -18.29
CA ASN A 281 9.80 -3.86 -18.84
C ASN A 281 10.72 -3.11 -17.85
N SER A 282 10.43 -3.17 -16.57
CA SER A 282 11.26 -2.59 -15.51
C SER A 282 12.63 -3.26 -15.46
N ILE A 283 12.68 -4.60 -15.48
CA ILE A 283 13.95 -5.35 -15.53
C ILE A 283 14.74 -5.02 -16.80
N MET A 284 14.07 -4.91 -17.94
CA MET A 284 14.73 -4.61 -19.22
C MET A 284 15.34 -3.20 -19.27
N LYS A 285 14.86 -2.26 -18.46
CA LYS A 285 15.46 -0.93 -18.29
C LYS A 285 16.70 -0.93 -17.40
N CYS A 286 16.95 -2.01 -16.66
CA CYS A 286 18.16 -2.15 -15.85
C CYS A 286 19.34 -2.65 -16.68
N ASP A 287 20.54 -2.44 -16.17
CA ASP A 287 21.76 -2.97 -16.76
C ASP A 287 21.73 -4.50 -16.88
N VAL A 288 22.36 -5.04 -17.93
CA VAL A 288 22.32 -6.46 -18.25
C VAL A 288 22.84 -7.32 -17.09
N ASP A 289 23.89 -6.82 -16.42
CA ASP A 289 24.58 -7.56 -15.36
C ASP A 289 23.68 -7.83 -14.15
N VAL A 290 22.72 -6.96 -13.84
CA VAL A 290 21.83 -7.10 -12.68
C VAL A 290 20.53 -7.83 -12.99
N ARG A 291 20.15 -8.00 -14.26
CA ARG A 291 18.86 -8.59 -14.66
C ARG A 291 18.65 -9.99 -14.12
N LYS A 292 19.69 -10.82 -14.13
CA LYS A 292 19.64 -12.20 -13.63
C LYS A 292 19.22 -12.24 -12.16
N ASP A 293 19.78 -11.35 -11.35
CA ASP A 293 19.47 -11.26 -9.92
C ASP A 293 18.05 -10.73 -9.70
N LEU A 294 17.59 -9.80 -10.52
CA LEU A 294 16.22 -9.26 -10.46
C LEU A 294 15.19 -10.35 -10.82
N TYR A 295 15.40 -11.12 -11.90
CA TYR A 295 14.51 -12.23 -12.27
C TYR A 295 14.42 -13.31 -11.18
N ASN A 296 15.53 -13.57 -10.49
CA ASN A 296 15.57 -14.57 -9.42
C ASN A 296 15.03 -14.04 -8.08
N ASN A 297 14.72 -12.77 -7.98
CA ASN A 297 14.22 -12.12 -6.76
C ASN A 297 13.09 -11.13 -7.07
N ILE A 298 11.97 -11.62 -7.60
CA ILE A 298 10.74 -10.83 -7.77
C ILE A 298 9.95 -10.94 -6.47
N VAL A 299 9.81 -9.84 -5.74
CA VAL A 299 9.16 -9.82 -4.42
C VAL A 299 7.82 -9.10 -4.53
N LEU A 300 6.75 -9.77 -4.10
CA LEU A 300 5.42 -9.19 -4.03
C LEU A 300 5.23 -8.43 -2.71
N SER A 301 4.62 -7.26 -2.80
CA SER A 301 4.27 -6.38 -1.68
C SER A 301 2.91 -5.72 -1.89
N GLY A 302 2.28 -5.33 -0.79
CA GLY A 302 1.00 -4.63 -0.80
C GLY A 302 -0.23 -5.53 -0.76
N GLY A 303 -1.33 -4.97 -0.27
CA GLY A 303 -2.58 -5.70 -0.04
C GLY A 303 -3.20 -6.29 -1.29
N THR A 304 -3.03 -5.64 -2.44
CA THR A 304 -3.58 -6.11 -3.74
C THR A 304 -2.80 -7.31 -4.29
N THR A 305 -1.62 -7.62 -3.75
CA THR A 305 -0.89 -8.86 -4.10
C THR A 305 -1.31 -10.07 -3.26
N MET A 306 -2.29 -9.92 -2.36
CA MET A 306 -2.72 -11.00 -1.45
C MET A 306 -3.61 -12.05 -2.11
N PHE A 307 -4.10 -11.83 -3.33
CA PHE A 307 -4.93 -12.81 -4.02
C PHE A 307 -4.24 -14.17 -4.14
N PRO A 308 -4.93 -15.27 -3.78
CA PRO A 308 -4.44 -16.62 -4.04
C PRO A 308 -4.12 -16.80 -5.53
N GLY A 309 -3.02 -17.47 -5.86
CA GLY A 309 -2.61 -17.77 -7.25
C GLY A 309 -1.84 -16.64 -7.96
N ILE A 310 -1.67 -15.46 -7.35
CA ILE A 310 -0.99 -14.34 -8.03
C ILE A 310 0.49 -14.61 -8.28
N ALA A 311 1.18 -15.26 -7.35
CA ALA A 311 2.60 -15.54 -7.47
C ALA A 311 2.88 -16.55 -8.60
N GLU A 312 2.10 -17.61 -8.68
CA GLU A 312 2.18 -18.63 -9.70
C GLU A 312 1.87 -18.06 -11.09
N ARG A 313 0.81 -17.26 -11.18
CA ARG A 313 0.44 -16.59 -12.44
C ARG A 313 1.52 -15.61 -12.88
N LEU A 314 2.03 -14.75 -11.99
CA LEU A 314 3.09 -13.81 -12.33
C LEU A 314 4.36 -14.55 -12.77
N SER A 315 4.73 -15.63 -12.10
CA SER A 315 5.87 -16.47 -12.49
C SER A 315 5.69 -17.06 -13.89
N LYS A 316 4.51 -17.59 -14.22
CA LYS A 316 4.16 -18.13 -15.55
C LYS A 316 4.31 -17.04 -16.63
N GLU A 317 3.68 -15.89 -16.42
CA GLU A 317 3.64 -14.83 -17.42
C GLU A 317 5.01 -14.17 -17.65
N VAL A 318 5.77 -13.91 -16.57
CA VAL A 318 7.13 -13.38 -16.69
C VAL A 318 8.08 -14.39 -17.35
N SER A 319 7.93 -15.68 -17.05
CA SER A 319 8.71 -16.75 -17.70
C SER A 319 8.45 -16.83 -19.21
N ALA A 320 7.24 -16.50 -19.65
CA ALA A 320 6.91 -16.47 -21.08
C ALA A 320 7.56 -15.27 -21.82
N LEU A 321 7.82 -14.17 -21.10
CA LEU A 321 8.45 -12.97 -21.66
C LEU A 321 9.98 -13.01 -21.55
N ALA A 322 10.51 -13.59 -20.50
CA ALA A 322 11.94 -13.64 -20.21
C ALA A 322 12.70 -14.62 -21.12
N PRO A 323 14.01 -14.41 -21.33
CA PRO A 323 14.85 -15.41 -22.01
C PRO A 323 14.80 -16.76 -21.30
N SER A 324 14.76 -17.85 -22.06
CA SER A 324 14.63 -19.23 -21.54
C SER A 324 15.75 -19.66 -20.58
N SER A 325 16.90 -18.99 -20.64
CA SER A 325 18.04 -19.20 -19.75
C SER A 325 17.85 -18.57 -18.37
N MET A 326 16.86 -17.69 -18.18
CA MET A 326 16.64 -16.97 -16.93
C MET A 326 15.79 -17.81 -15.98
N LYS A 327 16.25 -17.90 -14.73
CA LYS A 327 15.46 -18.51 -13.65
C LYS A 327 14.55 -17.45 -13.03
N ILE A 328 13.25 -17.65 -13.16
CA ILE A 328 12.25 -16.76 -12.57
C ILE A 328 11.87 -17.29 -11.19
N LYS A 329 11.95 -16.43 -10.17
CA LYS A 329 11.50 -16.75 -8.83
C LYS A 329 10.67 -15.60 -8.27
N VAL A 330 9.40 -15.87 -8.01
CA VAL A 330 8.48 -14.96 -7.35
C VAL A 330 8.40 -15.31 -5.87
N VAL A 331 8.63 -14.34 -5.01
CA VAL A 331 8.59 -14.45 -3.56
C VAL A 331 7.37 -13.69 -3.07
N ALA A 332 6.45 -14.39 -2.42
CA ALA A 332 5.21 -13.85 -1.89
C ALA A 332 5.13 -14.11 -0.36
N PRO A 333 5.76 -13.28 0.47
CA PRO A 333 5.70 -13.45 1.92
C PRO A 333 4.24 -13.46 2.40
N PRO A 334 3.84 -14.30 3.37
CA PRO A 334 2.48 -14.32 3.87
C PRO A 334 2.08 -12.98 4.53
N GLU A 335 3.03 -12.28 5.13
CA GLU A 335 2.88 -10.98 5.77
C GLU A 335 3.00 -9.77 4.83
N ARG A 336 3.04 -9.97 3.51
CA ARG A 336 3.32 -8.91 2.52
C ARG A 336 2.34 -7.73 2.52
N ARG A 337 1.19 -7.88 3.19
CA ARG A 337 0.28 -6.77 3.47
C ARG A 337 0.93 -5.70 4.37
N TYR A 338 1.86 -6.13 5.23
CA TYR A 338 2.56 -5.29 6.20
C TYR A 338 4.07 -5.21 5.97
N SER A 339 4.58 -5.76 4.87
CA SER A 339 6.03 -5.85 4.63
C SER A 339 6.72 -4.50 4.60
N VAL A 340 6.06 -3.46 4.10
CA VAL A 340 6.59 -2.07 4.15
C VAL A 340 6.85 -1.65 5.59
N TRP A 341 5.84 -1.77 6.45
CA TRP A 341 5.96 -1.40 7.86
C TRP A 341 6.99 -2.26 8.60
N ILE A 342 6.99 -3.57 8.36
CA ILE A 342 7.96 -4.52 8.95
C ILE A 342 9.38 -4.14 8.55
N GLY A 343 9.62 -3.82 7.29
CA GLY A 343 10.91 -3.34 6.82
C GLY A 343 11.36 -2.05 7.49
N GLY A 344 10.43 -1.11 7.72
CA GLY A 344 10.68 0.11 8.49
C GLY A 344 11.03 -0.17 9.95
N SER A 345 10.32 -1.12 10.58
CA SER A 345 10.60 -1.57 11.94
C SER A 345 12.00 -2.18 12.06
N ILE A 346 12.39 -3.05 11.13
CA ILE A 346 13.72 -3.65 11.07
C ILE A 346 14.78 -2.55 10.90
N LEU A 347 14.63 -1.69 9.87
CA LEU A 347 15.59 -0.65 9.54
C LEU A 347 15.84 0.29 10.73
N SER A 348 14.77 0.78 11.35
CA SER A 348 14.86 1.72 12.48
C SER A 348 15.49 1.10 13.74
N SER A 349 15.50 -0.23 13.84
CA SER A 349 16.08 -0.97 14.97
C SER A 349 17.58 -1.27 14.79
N LEU A 350 18.13 -1.07 13.59
CA LEU A 350 19.54 -1.33 13.32
C LEU A 350 20.43 -0.26 13.96
N SER A 351 21.47 -0.68 14.67
CA SER A 351 22.47 0.22 15.26
C SER A 351 23.19 1.05 14.20
N THR A 352 23.41 0.49 13.01
CA THR A 352 24.02 1.17 11.87
C THR A 352 23.14 2.28 11.26
N PHE A 353 21.84 2.20 11.48
CA PHE A 353 20.89 3.19 10.98
C PHE A 353 20.84 4.47 11.82
N GLN A 354 21.30 4.43 13.07
CA GLN A 354 21.22 5.57 14.00
C GLN A 354 21.91 6.83 13.49
N THR A 355 22.95 6.70 12.68
CA THR A 355 23.66 7.83 12.06
C THR A 355 22.92 8.41 10.85
N MET A 356 21.91 7.74 10.33
CA MET A 356 21.18 8.16 9.14
C MET A 356 20.00 9.08 9.45
N TRP A 357 19.56 9.14 10.71
CA TRP A 357 18.49 10.04 11.09
C TRP A 357 18.82 11.50 10.79
N ILE A 358 17.83 12.25 10.33
CA ILE A 358 17.88 13.72 10.32
C ILE A 358 17.56 14.16 11.76
N THR A 359 18.50 14.80 12.43
CA THR A 359 18.28 15.33 13.77
C THR A 359 17.60 16.69 13.71
N LYS A 360 16.96 17.10 14.82
CA LYS A 360 16.36 18.44 14.93
C LYS A 360 17.39 19.55 14.68
N ALA A 361 18.62 19.40 15.18
CA ALA A 361 19.71 20.36 14.96
C ALA A 361 20.09 20.51 13.48
N GLU A 362 20.19 19.39 12.74
CA GLU A 362 20.48 19.42 11.29
C GLU A 362 19.32 20.06 10.51
N TYR A 363 18.07 19.83 10.94
CA TYR A 363 16.89 20.48 10.36
C TYR A 363 16.89 21.99 10.60
N ASP A 364 17.17 22.43 11.81
CA ASP A 364 17.20 23.86 12.17
C ASP A 364 18.29 24.62 11.42
N GLU A 365 19.41 23.95 11.10
CA GLU A 365 20.51 24.53 10.31
C GLU A 365 20.22 24.55 8.80
N SER A 366 19.68 23.48 8.25
CA SER A 366 19.58 23.27 6.78
C SER A 366 18.18 23.44 6.22
N GLY A 367 17.15 23.47 7.07
CA GLY A 367 15.73 23.50 6.68
C GLY A 367 15.24 22.17 6.07
N PRO A 368 14.02 22.16 5.51
CA PRO A 368 13.36 20.95 5.00
C PRO A 368 14.14 20.23 3.87
N SER A 369 14.97 20.96 3.12
CA SER A 369 15.75 20.40 2.00
C SER A 369 16.81 19.38 2.42
N ILE A 370 17.12 19.28 3.73
CA ILE A 370 18.02 18.27 4.31
C ILE A 370 17.58 16.85 3.95
N VAL A 371 16.28 16.64 3.78
CA VAL A 371 15.71 15.33 3.41
C VAL A 371 16.29 14.75 2.12
N HIS A 372 16.63 15.61 1.14
CA HIS A 372 17.18 15.16 -0.13
C HIS A 372 18.64 14.72 -0.04
N ARG A 373 19.34 15.13 1.01
CA ARG A 373 20.75 14.78 1.25
C ARG A 373 20.90 13.55 2.13
N LYS A 374 19.94 13.26 3.00
CA LYS A 374 20.04 12.18 3.99
C LYS A 374 19.12 10.99 3.71
N CYS A 375 18.02 11.19 2.99
CA CYS A 375 17.06 10.13 2.66
C CYS A 375 17.17 9.76 1.18
N PHE A 376 17.65 8.57 0.88
CA PHE A 376 17.91 8.06 -0.47
C PHE A 376 16.85 7.08 -0.94
#